data_89ec5c0915dbcff9ebae8999e7e7032c
#
_entry.id   89ec5c0915dbcff9ebae8999e7e7032c
#
_cell.length_a   1.000
_cell.length_b   1.000
_cell.length_c   1.000
_cell.angle_alpha   90.00
_cell.angle_beta   90.00
_cell.angle_gamma   90.00
#
_symmetry.space_group_name_H-M   'P 1'
#
loop_
_entity.id
_entity.type
_entity.pdbx_description
1 polymer ?
#
loop_
_entity_poly.entity_id
_entity_poly.type
_entity_poly.pdbx_seq_one_letter_code
_entity_poly.pdbx_strand_id
1 'polypeptide(L)'
;MLESSADAGLRWSALAALAADGAVEDVPAAADAQLERDNSATGYYSSLRARAAVATAENKRAVWKEIVAGNLTNRELTSKLEGLLYPHSDEFLPTAEFFDIAEKVWSSQSSEVALTTVTGLFPSWDITQKGLDRADAFLKKELPGGLRRTCLL
;
A
#
# COMPACT_ATOMS: atom_id res chain seq x y z
N MET A 1 -31.03 12.08 1.14
CA MET A 1 -30.16 13.28 1.10
C MET A 1 -28.78 12.82 0.67
N LEU A 2 -28.25 13.34 -0.44
CA LEU A 2 -26.89 13.01 -0.86
C LEU A 2 -25.92 13.68 0.10
N GLU A 3 -24.97 12.89 0.61
CA GLU A 3 -23.92 13.39 1.48
C GLU A 3 -23.03 14.37 0.71
N SER A 4 -22.59 15.46 1.36
CA SER A 4 -21.64 16.36 0.70
C SER A 4 -20.29 15.66 0.50
N SER A 5 -19.56 16.02 -0.55
CA SER A 5 -18.25 15.42 -0.84
C SER A 5 -17.23 15.65 0.29
N ALA A 6 -17.36 16.77 1.02
CA ALA A 6 -16.51 17.06 2.18
C ALA A 6 -16.82 16.13 3.37
N ASP A 7 -18.10 15.87 3.63
CA ASP A 7 -18.52 14.96 4.71
C ASP A 7 -18.12 13.52 4.38
N ALA A 8 -18.30 13.09 3.13
CA ALA A 8 -17.84 11.78 2.66
C ALA A 8 -16.33 11.62 2.83
N GLY A 9 -15.54 12.62 2.43
CA GLY A 9 -14.08 12.62 2.60
C GLY A 9 -13.65 12.48 4.06
N LEU A 10 -14.30 13.20 4.98
CA LEU A 10 -14.04 13.10 6.42
C LEU A 10 -14.38 11.69 6.97
N ARG A 11 -15.49 11.11 6.54
CA ARG A 11 -15.88 9.76 6.97
C ARG A 11 -14.90 8.70 6.49
N TRP A 12 -14.45 8.79 5.25
CA TRP A 12 -13.43 7.88 4.71
C TRP A 12 -12.09 8.02 5.43
N SER A 13 -11.67 9.25 5.71
CA SER A 13 -10.43 9.49 6.46
C SER A 13 -10.52 8.96 7.89
N ALA A 14 -11.67 9.15 8.55
CA ALA A 14 -11.92 8.60 9.88
C ALA A 14 -11.92 7.06 9.86
N LEU A 15 -12.57 6.43 8.87
CA LEU A 15 -12.60 4.99 8.75
C LEU A 15 -11.19 4.41 8.54
N ALA A 16 -10.37 5.02 7.69
CA ALA A 16 -8.99 4.58 7.49
C ALA A 16 -8.16 4.66 8.78
N ALA A 17 -8.27 5.77 9.52
CA ALA A 17 -7.58 5.94 10.79
C ALA A 17 -8.03 4.91 11.84
N LEU A 18 -9.32 4.70 11.98
CA LEU A 18 -9.89 3.72 12.91
C LEU A 18 -9.54 2.28 12.52
N ALA A 19 -9.48 1.98 11.22
CA ALA A 19 -9.04 0.69 10.72
C ALA A 19 -7.57 0.41 11.10
N ALA A 20 -6.70 1.41 10.93
CA ALA A 20 -5.29 1.33 11.29
C ALA A 20 -5.08 1.15 12.81
N ASP A 21 -5.93 1.77 13.61
CA ASP A 21 -5.88 1.66 15.08
C ASP A 21 -6.56 0.39 15.63
N GLY A 22 -7.19 -0.42 14.78
CA GLY A 22 -7.94 -1.59 15.21
C GLY A 22 -9.22 -1.27 15.99
N ALA A 23 -9.75 -0.06 15.83
CA ALA A 23 -10.93 0.43 16.55
C ALA A 23 -12.27 0.04 15.89
N VAL A 24 -12.24 -0.55 14.70
CA VAL A 24 -13.41 -1.07 13.98
C VAL A 24 -13.28 -2.58 13.84
N GLU A 25 -14.25 -3.32 14.33
CA GLU A 25 -14.24 -4.78 14.33
C GLU A 25 -14.37 -5.36 12.91
N ASP A 26 -15.26 -4.80 12.10
CA ASP A 26 -15.51 -5.24 10.73
C ASP A 26 -15.36 -4.05 9.76
N VAL A 27 -14.13 -3.80 9.33
CA VAL A 27 -13.82 -2.73 8.38
C VAL A 27 -14.46 -2.97 7.00
N PRO A 28 -14.45 -4.19 6.43
CA PRO A 28 -15.19 -4.46 5.20
C PRO A 28 -16.66 -4.06 5.26
N ALA A 29 -17.39 -4.44 6.29
CA ALA A 29 -18.79 -4.06 6.45
C ALA A 29 -18.99 -2.55 6.60
N ALA A 30 -18.14 -1.89 7.38
CA ALA A 30 -18.16 -0.43 7.54
C ALA A 30 -17.88 0.32 6.22
N ALA A 31 -16.93 -0.18 5.43
CA ALA A 31 -16.62 0.37 4.12
C ALA A 31 -17.78 0.18 3.12
N ASP A 32 -18.43 -0.99 3.12
CA ASP A 32 -19.61 -1.24 2.28
C ASP A 32 -20.76 -0.30 2.64
N ALA A 33 -21.06 -0.13 3.93
CA ALA A 33 -22.08 0.82 4.39
C ALA A 33 -21.77 2.27 3.97
N GLN A 34 -20.50 2.67 3.99
CA GLN A 34 -20.12 4.01 3.54
C GLN A 34 -20.22 4.14 2.02
N LEU A 35 -19.94 3.09 1.25
CA LEU A 35 -20.10 3.08 -0.21
C LEU A 35 -21.57 3.22 -0.64
N GLU A 36 -22.52 2.70 0.13
CA GLU A 36 -23.95 2.92 -0.12
C GLU A 36 -24.33 4.40 -0.04
N ARG A 37 -23.62 5.17 0.80
CA ARG A 37 -23.83 6.62 0.96
C ARG A 37 -23.03 7.44 -0.05
N ASP A 38 -21.85 6.97 -0.39
CA ASP A 38 -20.90 7.62 -1.32
C ASP A 38 -20.61 6.72 -2.52
N ASN A 39 -21.57 6.60 -3.41
CA ASN A 39 -21.46 5.82 -4.65
C ASN A 39 -20.69 6.61 -5.73
N SER A 40 -19.53 7.13 -5.39
CA SER A 40 -18.65 7.86 -6.31
C SER A 40 -17.37 7.08 -6.61
N ALA A 41 -16.67 7.46 -7.69
CA ALA A 41 -15.35 6.92 -7.99
C ALA A 41 -14.36 7.22 -6.86
N THR A 42 -14.41 8.40 -6.27
CA THR A 42 -13.59 8.78 -5.12
C THR A 42 -13.90 7.90 -3.90
N GLY A 43 -15.18 7.61 -3.64
CA GLY A 43 -15.61 6.68 -2.58
C GLY A 43 -15.05 5.28 -2.79
N TYR A 44 -15.07 4.77 -4.02
CA TYR A 44 -14.48 3.47 -4.34
C TYR A 44 -12.99 3.39 -3.96
N TYR A 45 -12.18 4.38 -4.40
CA TYR A 45 -10.76 4.40 -4.08
C TYR A 45 -10.47 4.62 -2.59
N SER A 46 -11.27 5.44 -1.93
CA SER A 46 -11.18 5.63 -0.48
C SER A 46 -11.50 4.35 0.29
N SER A 47 -12.44 3.54 -0.20
CA SER A 47 -12.75 2.21 0.33
C SER A 47 -11.54 1.27 0.24
N LEU A 48 -10.85 1.24 -0.89
CA LEU A 48 -9.64 0.43 -1.05
C LEU A 48 -8.55 0.82 -0.04
N ARG A 49 -8.35 2.12 0.16
CA ARG A 49 -7.40 2.63 1.15
C ARG A 49 -7.77 2.22 2.57
N ALA A 50 -9.02 2.39 2.97
CA ALA A 50 -9.48 2.03 4.31
C ALA A 50 -9.34 0.53 4.59
N ARG A 51 -9.70 -0.33 3.64
CA ARG A 51 -9.52 -1.79 3.75
C ARG A 51 -8.04 -2.19 3.86
N ALA A 52 -7.17 -1.56 3.08
CA ALA A 52 -5.73 -1.81 3.13
C ALA A 52 -5.08 -1.28 4.42
N ALA A 53 -5.70 -0.32 5.11
CA ALA A 53 -5.21 0.25 6.36
C ALA A 53 -5.36 -0.67 7.57
N VAL A 54 -6.19 -1.71 7.50
CA VAL A 54 -6.37 -2.67 8.60
C VAL A 54 -5.02 -3.25 9.03
N ALA A 55 -4.62 -2.95 10.26
CA ALA A 55 -3.30 -3.23 10.80
C ALA A 55 -3.19 -4.65 11.39
N THR A 56 -3.30 -5.66 10.55
CA THR A 56 -3.04 -7.06 10.88
C THR A 56 -2.02 -7.64 9.91
N ALA A 57 -1.23 -8.61 10.36
CA ALA A 57 -0.25 -9.29 9.52
C ALA A 57 -0.92 -9.96 8.32
N GLU A 58 -2.08 -10.59 8.54
CA GLU A 58 -2.87 -11.25 7.49
C GLU A 58 -3.31 -10.26 6.41
N ASN A 59 -3.92 -9.14 6.80
CA ASN A 59 -4.41 -8.13 5.85
C ASN A 59 -3.26 -7.47 5.08
N LYS A 60 -2.21 -7.06 5.78
CA LYS A 60 -1.04 -6.43 5.14
C LYS A 60 -0.38 -7.36 4.14
N ARG A 61 -0.27 -8.64 4.45
CA ARG A 61 0.27 -9.65 3.54
C ARG A 61 -0.64 -9.87 2.32
N ALA A 62 -1.95 -9.89 2.51
CA ALA A 62 -2.92 -10.02 1.41
C ALA A 62 -2.84 -8.83 0.44
N VAL A 63 -2.84 -7.61 0.96
CA VAL A 63 -2.69 -6.38 0.15
C VAL A 63 -1.34 -6.33 -0.58
N TRP A 64 -0.26 -6.71 0.09
CA TRP A 64 1.06 -6.83 -0.52
C TRP A 64 1.07 -7.77 -1.72
N LYS A 65 0.47 -8.94 -1.59
CA LYS A 65 0.37 -9.93 -2.68
C LYS A 65 -0.41 -9.38 -3.88
N GLU A 66 -1.51 -8.68 -3.64
CA GLU A 66 -2.30 -8.04 -4.70
C GLU A 66 -1.48 -6.98 -5.46
N ILE A 67 -0.73 -6.16 -4.74
CA ILE A 67 0.13 -5.12 -5.32
C ILE A 67 1.23 -5.75 -6.18
N VAL A 68 1.90 -6.76 -5.66
CA VAL A 68 3.00 -7.46 -6.35
C VAL A 68 2.51 -8.23 -7.57
N ALA A 69 1.27 -8.72 -7.58
CA ALA A 69 0.67 -9.40 -8.72
C ALA A 69 0.53 -8.50 -9.97
N GLY A 70 0.42 -7.19 -9.81
CA GLY A 70 0.46 -6.22 -10.89
C GLY A 70 -0.81 -6.11 -11.73
N ASN A 71 -1.95 -6.58 -11.23
CA ASN A 71 -3.24 -6.56 -11.93
C ASN A 71 -4.12 -5.36 -11.59
N LEU A 72 -3.56 -4.36 -10.90
CA LEU A 72 -4.27 -3.17 -10.45
C LEU A 72 -4.11 -2.03 -11.46
N THR A 73 -5.14 -1.19 -11.57
CA THR A 73 -5.01 0.11 -12.24
C THR A 73 -4.11 1.03 -11.41
N ASN A 74 -3.58 2.10 -12.02
CA ASN A 74 -2.71 3.04 -11.31
C ASN A 74 -3.37 3.64 -10.07
N ARG A 75 -4.66 3.97 -10.13
CA ARG A 75 -5.40 4.53 -9.00
C ARG A 75 -5.68 3.49 -7.91
N GLU A 76 -6.02 2.27 -8.29
CA GLU A 76 -6.18 1.16 -7.33
C GLU A 76 -4.86 0.88 -6.61
N LEU A 77 -3.76 0.81 -7.35
CA LEU A 77 -2.42 0.63 -6.81
C LEU A 77 -2.07 1.72 -5.80
N THR A 78 -2.24 2.99 -6.17
CA THR A 78 -1.96 4.13 -5.27
C THR A 78 -2.80 4.06 -4.00
N SER A 79 -4.10 3.80 -4.13
CA SER A 79 -5.01 3.71 -2.98
C SER A 79 -4.64 2.57 -2.02
N LYS A 80 -4.29 1.41 -2.56
CA LYS A 80 -3.86 0.26 -1.76
C LYS A 80 -2.50 0.49 -1.11
N LEU A 81 -1.55 1.15 -1.79
CA LEU A 81 -0.27 1.54 -1.21
C LEU A 81 -0.45 2.52 -0.04
N GLU A 82 -1.30 3.53 -0.20
CA GLU A 82 -1.60 4.48 0.88
C GLU A 82 -2.16 3.79 2.13
N GLY A 83 -3.04 2.82 1.95
CA GLY A 83 -3.57 2.03 3.06
C GLY A 83 -2.54 1.06 3.64
N LEU A 84 -1.79 0.37 2.79
CA LEU A 84 -0.73 -0.57 3.22
C LEU A 84 0.31 0.13 4.09
N LEU A 85 0.73 1.33 3.69
CA LEU A 85 1.76 2.14 4.35
C LEU A 85 1.17 3.13 5.37
N TYR A 86 -0.07 2.94 5.79
CA TYR A 86 -0.69 3.80 6.79
C TYR A 86 0.19 3.85 8.05
N PRO A 87 0.32 5.01 8.72
CA PRO A 87 1.18 5.15 9.91
C PRO A 87 0.97 4.03 10.93
N HIS A 88 2.05 3.60 11.56
CA HIS A 88 2.08 2.51 12.56
C HIS A 88 1.83 1.09 12.00
N SER A 89 1.99 0.89 10.69
CA SER A 89 1.85 -0.44 10.05
C SER A 89 3.17 -1.21 9.92
N ASP A 90 4.29 -0.61 10.24
CA ASP A 90 5.65 -1.07 9.90
C ASP A 90 5.94 -2.50 10.37
N GLU A 91 5.48 -2.87 11.55
CA GLU A 91 5.69 -4.20 12.13
C GLU A 91 4.99 -5.33 11.35
N PHE A 92 3.97 -5.00 10.55
CA PHE A 92 3.19 -5.97 9.76
C PHE A 92 3.66 -6.09 8.32
N LEU A 93 4.60 -5.25 7.87
CA LEU A 93 5.04 -5.21 6.49
C LEU A 93 6.13 -6.27 6.20
N PRO A 94 6.01 -7.01 5.07
CA PRO A 94 6.97 -8.05 4.70
C PRO A 94 8.26 -7.46 4.10
N THR A 95 9.03 -6.76 4.92
CA THR A 95 10.21 -5.97 4.53
C THR A 95 11.26 -6.76 3.75
N ALA A 96 11.59 -7.97 4.21
CA ALA A 96 12.63 -8.78 3.58
C ALA A 96 12.23 -9.27 2.18
N GLU A 97 10.96 -9.52 1.96
CA GLU A 97 10.42 -10.03 0.70
C GLU A 97 10.55 -9.02 -0.45
N PHE A 98 10.65 -7.73 -0.16
CA PHE A 98 10.85 -6.70 -1.18
C PHE A 98 12.08 -6.99 -2.04
N PHE A 99 13.19 -7.34 -1.43
CA PHE A 99 14.46 -7.58 -2.12
C PHE A 99 14.43 -8.81 -3.02
N ASP A 100 13.54 -9.75 -2.73
CA ASP A 100 13.35 -10.96 -3.55
C ASP A 100 12.45 -10.72 -4.76
N ILE A 101 11.55 -9.72 -4.70
CA ILE A 101 10.54 -9.50 -5.75
C ILE A 101 10.80 -8.27 -6.61
N ALA A 102 11.65 -7.34 -6.19
CA ALA A 102 11.83 -6.04 -6.84
C ALA A 102 12.26 -6.16 -8.31
N GLU A 103 13.21 -7.02 -8.62
CA GLU A 103 13.67 -7.25 -10.00
C GLU A 103 12.58 -7.84 -10.87
N LYS A 104 11.80 -8.79 -10.35
CA LYS A 104 10.68 -9.41 -11.05
C LYS A 104 9.58 -8.38 -11.34
N VAL A 105 9.20 -7.59 -10.36
CA VAL A 105 8.22 -6.50 -10.51
C VAL A 105 8.71 -5.52 -11.59
N TRP A 106 9.96 -5.11 -11.52
CA TRP A 106 10.56 -4.18 -12.48
C TRP A 106 10.52 -4.69 -13.92
N SER A 107 10.76 -5.97 -14.13
CA SER A 107 10.82 -6.59 -15.47
C SER A 107 9.46 -7.02 -16.03
N SER A 108 8.47 -7.30 -15.19
CA SER A 108 7.20 -7.90 -15.60
C SER A 108 6.03 -6.93 -15.71
N GLN A 109 6.15 -5.73 -15.14
CA GLN A 109 5.08 -4.74 -15.11
C GLN A 109 5.39 -3.56 -16.06
N SER A 110 4.37 -2.77 -16.40
CA SER A 110 4.59 -1.54 -17.16
C SER A 110 5.50 -0.59 -16.37
N SER A 111 6.24 0.25 -17.08
CA SER A 111 7.23 1.15 -16.43
C SER A 111 6.63 2.01 -15.33
N GLU A 112 5.42 2.53 -15.52
CA GLU A 112 4.74 3.37 -14.54
C GLU A 112 4.32 2.56 -13.30
N VAL A 113 3.72 1.40 -13.50
CA VAL A 113 3.30 0.50 -12.41
C VAL A 113 4.52 -0.03 -11.66
N ALA A 114 5.55 -0.45 -12.36
CA ALA A 114 6.79 -0.92 -11.74
C ALA A 114 7.45 0.18 -10.89
N LEU A 115 7.55 1.41 -11.42
CA LEU A 115 8.10 2.54 -10.69
C LEU A 115 7.30 2.84 -9.42
N THR A 116 5.99 2.93 -9.52
CA THR A 116 5.10 3.20 -8.39
C THR A 116 5.19 2.09 -7.34
N THR A 117 5.17 0.84 -7.76
CA THR A 117 5.25 -0.32 -6.87
C THR A 117 6.58 -0.38 -6.13
N VAL A 118 7.70 -0.27 -6.85
CA VAL A 118 9.04 -0.33 -6.25
C VAL A 118 9.26 0.84 -5.30
N THR A 119 8.86 2.06 -5.69
CA THR A 119 8.99 3.24 -4.83
C THR A 119 8.16 3.08 -3.55
N GLY A 120 6.93 2.60 -3.67
CA GLY A 120 6.02 2.41 -2.53
C GLY A 120 6.44 1.28 -1.59
N LEU A 121 6.92 0.18 -2.12
CA LEU A 121 7.29 -1.01 -1.33
C LEU A 121 8.73 -1.02 -0.84
N PHE A 122 9.59 -0.10 -1.31
CA PHE A 122 10.96 -0.02 -0.79
C PHE A 122 10.94 0.23 0.72
N PRO A 123 11.62 -0.61 1.53
CA PRO A 123 11.46 -0.59 2.99
C PRO A 123 12.22 0.55 3.67
N SER A 124 11.87 1.79 3.33
CA SER A 124 12.42 3.00 3.94
C SER A 124 12.07 3.15 5.44
N TRP A 125 11.08 2.40 5.91
CA TRP A 125 10.69 2.33 7.32
C TRP A 125 11.61 1.45 8.16
N ASP A 126 12.34 0.51 7.57
CA ASP A 126 13.24 -0.40 8.28
C ASP A 126 14.62 0.23 8.47
N ILE A 127 14.74 1.05 9.50
CA ILE A 127 15.98 1.74 9.90
C ILE A 127 16.87 0.90 10.81
N THR A 128 16.57 -0.39 10.99
CA THR A 128 17.42 -1.30 11.75
C THR A 128 18.73 -1.59 11.02
N GLN A 129 19.80 -1.96 11.75
CA GLN A 129 21.06 -2.34 11.11
C GLN A 129 20.86 -3.49 10.13
N LYS A 130 20.01 -4.46 10.45
CA LYS A 130 19.67 -5.58 9.57
C LYS A 130 18.94 -5.14 8.32
N GLY A 131 18.04 -4.15 8.41
CA GLY A 131 17.37 -3.54 7.27
C GLY A 131 18.34 -2.79 6.34
N LEU A 132 19.23 -2.01 6.93
CA LEU A 132 20.28 -1.29 6.19
C LEU A 132 21.24 -2.26 5.48
N ASP A 133 21.65 -3.33 6.14
CA ASP A 133 22.52 -4.35 5.55
C ASP A 133 21.87 -5.05 4.34
N ARG A 134 20.57 -5.34 4.42
CA ARG A 134 19.80 -5.90 3.29
C ARG A 134 19.73 -4.94 2.12
N ALA A 135 19.43 -3.67 2.37
CA ALA A 135 19.37 -2.65 1.34
C ALA A 135 20.74 -2.47 0.66
N ASP A 136 21.81 -2.41 1.44
CA ASP A 136 23.17 -2.28 0.95
C ASP A 136 23.58 -3.50 0.10
N ALA A 137 23.29 -4.70 0.57
CA ALA A 137 23.55 -5.94 -0.17
C ALA A 137 22.78 -5.99 -1.50
N PHE A 138 21.52 -5.54 -1.51
CA PHE A 138 20.70 -5.46 -2.72
C PHE A 138 21.28 -4.47 -3.73
N LEU A 139 21.68 -3.28 -3.29
CA LEU A 139 22.23 -2.25 -4.15
C LEU A 139 23.63 -2.58 -4.72
N LYS A 140 24.34 -3.52 -4.12
CA LYS A 140 25.62 -4.05 -4.64
C LYS A 140 25.47 -5.07 -5.77
N LYS A 141 24.25 -5.60 -5.98
CA LYS A 141 23.97 -6.51 -7.11
C LYS A 141 24.01 -5.76 -8.45
N GLU A 142 24.18 -6.50 -9.54
CA GLU A 142 23.92 -5.99 -10.89
C GLU A 142 22.41 -5.80 -11.07
N LEU A 143 21.93 -4.59 -10.94
CA LEU A 143 20.51 -4.22 -11.09
C LEU A 143 20.33 -3.41 -12.38
N PRO A 144 19.13 -3.51 -13.02
CA PRO A 144 18.74 -2.55 -14.05
C PRO A 144 18.94 -1.11 -13.56
N GLY A 145 19.55 -0.25 -14.38
CA GLY A 145 19.93 1.10 -13.96
C GLY A 145 18.75 1.95 -13.45
N GLY A 146 17.57 1.76 -14.03
CA GLY A 146 16.33 2.40 -13.55
C GLY A 146 15.92 1.94 -12.16
N LEU A 147 15.95 0.63 -11.91
CA LEU A 147 15.64 0.06 -10.61
C LEU A 147 16.60 0.57 -9.52
N ARG A 148 17.90 0.53 -9.80
CA ARG A 148 18.91 1.05 -8.87
C ARG A 148 18.66 2.51 -8.52
N ARG A 149 18.42 3.38 -9.51
CA ARG A 149 18.14 4.81 -9.27
C ARG A 149 16.89 5.00 -8.42
N THR A 150 15.84 4.24 -8.67
CA THR A 150 14.59 4.30 -7.90
C THR A 150 14.82 3.96 -6.43
N CYS A 151 15.59 2.92 -6.14
CA CYS A 151 15.91 2.52 -4.76
C CYS A 151 16.86 3.46 -4.04
N LEU A 152 17.60 4.31 -4.76
CA LEU A 152 18.54 5.31 -4.18
C LEU A 152 17.88 6.66 -3.86
N LEU A 153 16.67 6.90 -4.34
CA LEU A 153 15.94 8.13 -4.06
C LEU A 153 15.20 8.04 -2.73
#